data_31367f7037944324a9f975d7964f88b8
#
_entry.id   31367f7037944324a9f975d7964f88b8
#
_cell.length_a   1.000
_cell.length_b   1.000
_cell.length_c   1.000
_cell.angle_alpha   90.00
_cell.angle_beta   90.00
_cell.angle_gamma   90.00
#
_symmetry.space_group_name_H-M   'P 1'
#
loop_
_entity.id
_entity.type
_entity.pdbx_description
1 polymer ?
#
loop_
_entity_poly.entity_id
_entity_poly.type
_entity_poly.pdbx_seq_one_letter_code
_entity_poly.pdbx_strand_id
1 'polypeptide(L)'
;MAEKVLQTRIRLRSGVTSALEASEEILLKGEIVIDTEANKMKCGDGLHRWSELPFMGADDAEIRNLIAEQEDNCYLLVAEGAETDTNKLATIAEPKKGDIAIVKRKIADTDKYTHTTYIYDTEWRAADGNYDASNVYFDNDLTYTAAIGVLAKPTSSATLPAKGKTVKEVISSILAKEDPAAVATQPSASIASSNIRSYEVGTKVRIQYSFSTNAGKYKYDPTATGCTFDNYSATFNGETLTTQSGTFAEVQVTDTTNLAISGSCHMNASTVVPKSNLGNEDPSKKIAAKDFTGLTKGTLTGYRNWFYGYKNGTNKIDIASIDSAAIRGLTAGTSIPATLNTTNMQQMFVCIPKGVKNNVKIANAVNGAPATVTKITDIAVEGANGYTAKAYDVWYVDNAAADNGSNTYKITVS
;
A
#
# COMPACT_ATOMS: atom_id res chain seq x y z
N MET A 1 14.27 -26.67 -29.46
CA MET A 1 13.36 -26.47 -30.62
C MET A 1 12.24 -25.56 -30.13
N ALA A 2 12.11 -24.38 -30.71
CA ALA A 2 11.05 -23.45 -30.33
C ALA A 2 9.73 -23.89 -30.95
N GLU A 3 8.73 -24.13 -30.14
CA GLU A 3 7.38 -24.49 -30.54
C GLU A 3 6.75 -23.27 -31.24
N LYS A 4 6.51 -23.39 -32.52
CA LYS A 4 5.90 -22.34 -33.34
C LYS A 4 4.38 -22.43 -33.16
N VAL A 5 3.79 -21.65 -32.25
CA VAL A 5 2.36 -21.56 -32.11
C VAL A 5 1.81 -20.85 -33.35
N LEU A 6 1.13 -21.58 -34.21
CA LEU A 6 0.39 -21.03 -35.35
C LEU A 6 -0.89 -20.36 -34.80
N GLN A 7 -0.92 -19.04 -34.75
CA GLN A 7 -2.15 -18.28 -34.51
C GLN A 7 -2.95 -18.19 -35.82
N THR A 8 -3.71 -19.23 -36.12
CA THR A 8 -4.61 -19.22 -37.28
C THR A 8 -5.98 -18.67 -36.85
N ARG A 9 -6.32 -17.47 -37.27
CA ARG A 9 -7.68 -16.98 -37.14
C ARG A 9 -8.54 -17.60 -38.27
N ILE A 10 -9.44 -18.48 -37.89
CA ILE A 10 -10.44 -19.00 -38.80
C ILE A 10 -11.55 -17.94 -38.95
N ARG A 11 -11.73 -17.36 -40.12
CA ARG A 11 -12.87 -16.49 -40.44
C ARG A 11 -13.92 -17.35 -41.10
N LEU A 12 -15.06 -17.48 -40.47
CA LEU A 12 -16.20 -18.17 -41.06
C LEU A 12 -16.76 -17.32 -42.18
N ARG A 13 -17.36 -17.98 -43.16
CA ARG A 13 -18.07 -17.31 -44.24
C ARG A 13 -19.22 -16.49 -43.67
N SER A 14 -19.41 -15.28 -44.16
CA SER A 14 -20.44 -14.37 -43.66
C SER A 14 -20.96 -13.47 -44.78
N GLY A 15 -22.20 -13.02 -44.65
CA GLY A 15 -22.84 -12.11 -45.57
C GLY A 15 -24.04 -11.41 -44.93
N VAL A 16 -24.63 -10.44 -45.61
CA VAL A 16 -25.94 -9.85 -45.25
C VAL A 16 -27.06 -10.74 -45.72
N THR A 17 -28.21 -10.72 -45.04
CA THR A 17 -29.35 -11.59 -45.29
C THR A 17 -29.73 -11.64 -46.79
N SER A 18 -29.88 -10.49 -47.44
CA SER A 18 -30.26 -10.40 -48.85
C SER A 18 -29.26 -11.05 -49.82
N ALA A 19 -27.98 -10.95 -49.53
CA ALA A 19 -26.92 -11.57 -50.34
C ALA A 19 -26.87 -13.10 -50.16
N LEU A 20 -27.09 -13.56 -48.93
CA LEU A 20 -27.13 -14.98 -48.61
C LEU A 20 -28.39 -15.67 -49.17
N GLU A 21 -29.54 -15.02 -49.15
CA GLU A 21 -30.80 -15.51 -49.71
C GLU A 21 -30.76 -15.57 -51.24
N ALA A 22 -30.07 -14.62 -51.88
CA ALA A 22 -29.89 -14.62 -53.33
C ALA A 22 -28.82 -15.61 -53.82
N SER A 23 -28.06 -16.22 -52.92
CA SER A 23 -27.03 -17.17 -53.30
C SER A 23 -27.60 -18.52 -53.75
N GLU A 24 -27.25 -18.93 -54.94
CA GLU A 24 -27.66 -20.22 -55.47
C GLU A 24 -26.68 -21.36 -55.09
N GLU A 25 -25.68 -21.06 -54.30
CA GLU A 25 -24.66 -22.00 -53.92
C GLU A 25 -25.14 -22.97 -52.83
N ILE A 26 -24.92 -24.28 -53.04
CA ILE A 26 -25.20 -25.31 -52.05
C ILE A 26 -24.08 -25.26 -51.00
N LEU A 27 -24.42 -25.10 -49.74
CA LEU A 27 -23.44 -25.08 -48.65
C LEU A 27 -22.87 -26.46 -48.41
N LEU A 28 -21.53 -26.57 -48.26
CA LEU A 28 -20.90 -27.85 -47.99
C LEU A 28 -21.36 -28.41 -46.63
N LYS A 29 -21.40 -29.70 -46.52
CA LYS A 29 -21.79 -30.37 -45.27
C LYS A 29 -20.87 -29.97 -44.11
N GLY A 30 -21.47 -29.33 -43.09
CA GLY A 30 -20.75 -28.81 -41.92
C GLY A 30 -20.18 -27.39 -42.13
N GLU A 31 -20.37 -26.76 -43.29
CA GLU A 31 -19.98 -25.36 -43.49
C GLU A 31 -20.89 -24.44 -42.68
N ILE A 32 -20.29 -23.61 -41.83
CA ILE A 32 -21.03 -22.62 -41.05
C ILE A 32 -20.96 -21.27 -41.77
N VAL A 33 -22.10 -20.68 -42.00
CA VAL A 33 -22.22 -19.35 -42.60
C VAL A 33 -22.98 -18.44 -41.63
N ILE A 34 -22.47 -17.24 -41.44
CA ILE A 34 -23.00 -16.23 -40.51
C ILE A 34 -23.74 -15.16 -41.31
N ASP A 35 -25.00 -14.96 -40.98
CA ASP A 35 -25.79 -13.80 -41.41
C ASP A 35 -25.47 -12.66 -40.44
N THR A 36 -24.75 -11.64 -40.92
CA THR A 36 -24.28 -10.51 -40.13
C THR A 36 -25.35 -9.45 -39.88
N GLU A 37 -26.45 -9.48 -40.62
CA GLU A 37 -27.59 -8.57 -40.45
C GLU A 37 -28.59 -9.16 -39.44
N ALA A 38 -28.94 -10.45 -39.61
CA ALA A 38 -29.82 -11.16 -38.67
C ALA A 38 -29.10 -11.62 -37.39
N ASN A 39 -27.77 -11.56 -37.32
CA ASN A 39 -26.92 -12.14 -36.23
C ASN A 39 -27.22 -13.63 -35.98
N LYS A 40 -27.47 -14.37 -37.02
CA LYS A 40 -27.81 -15.80 -36.99
C LYS A 40 -26.86 -16.59 -37.87
N MET A 41 -26.78 -17.88 -37.65
CA MET A 41 -25.93 -18.78 -38.45
C MET A 41 -26.72 -20.01 -38.94
N LYS A 42 -26.29 -20.54 -40.07
CA LYS A 42 -26.81 -21.81 -40.62
C LYS A 42 -25.63 -22.76 -40.87
N CYS A 43 -25.90 -24.05 -40.77
CA CYS A 43 -24.92 -25.11 -41.09
C CYS A 43 -25.35 -25.83 -42.35
N GLY A 44 -24.44 -25.90 -43.31
CA GLY A 44 -24.68 -26.62 -44.57
C GLY A 44 -24.81 -28.14 -44.33
N ASP A 45 -25.76 -28.74 -45.05
CA ASP A 45 -25.96 -30.19 -45.05
C ASP A 45 -25.39 -30.87 -46.31
N GLY A 46 -24.86 -30.10 -47.23
CA GLY A 46 -24.30 -30.58 -48.52
C GLY A 46 -25.35 -30.79 -49.60
N LEU A 47 -26.62 -30.45 -49.38
CA LEU A 47 -27.73 -30.70 -50.28
C LEU A 47 -28.56 -29.44 -50.58
N HIS A 48 -28.60 -28.50 -49.66
CA HIS A 48 -29.49 -27.34 -49.71
C HIS A 48 -28.70 -26.02 -49.77
N ARG A 49 -29.35 -24.99 -50.35
CA ARG A 49 -28.86 -23.60 -50.35
C ARG A 49 -29.11 -22.93 -49.01
N TRP A 50 -28.47 -21.78 -48.78
CA TRP A 50 -28.65 -21.00 -47.55
C TRP A 50 -30.15 -20.74 -47.25
N SER A 51 -30.95 -20.31 -48.25
CA SER A 51 -32.34 -20.00 -48.06
C SER A 51 -33.19 -21.17 -47.56
N GLU A 52 -32.80 -22.40 -47.88
CA GLU A 52 -33.53 -23.63 -47.57
C GLU A 52 -33.15 -24.27 -46.25
N LEU A 53 -32.05 -23.84 -45.64
CA LEU A 53 -31.54 -24.41 -44.38
C LEU A 53 -32.13 -23.69 -43.15
N PRO A 54 -32.36 -24.38 -42.04
CA PRO A 54 -32.77 -23.78 -40.80
C PRO A 54 -31.61 -22.99 -40.15
N PHE A 55 -31.90 -21.96 -39.38
CA PHE A 55 -30.91 -21.30 -38.54
C PHE A 55 -30.42 -22.21 -37.44
N MET A 56 -29.13 -22.13 -37.11
CA MET A 56 -28.56 -22.76 -35.92
C MET A 56 -28.77 -21.84 -34.72
N GLY A 57 -29.33 -22.37 -33.64
CA GLY A 57 -29.63 -21.59 -32.47
C GLY A 57 -30.86 -20.71 -32.71
N ALA A 58 -32.01 -21.29 -32.53
CA ALA A 58 -33.28 -20.57 -32.54
C ALA A 58 -33.31 -19.57 -31.37
N ASP A 59 -33.91 -18.40 -31.54
CA ASP A 59 -34.24 -17.52 -30.42
C ASP A 59 -35.36 -18.15 -29.56
N ASP A 60 -35.61 -17.57 -28.37
CA ASP A 60 -36.63 -18.09 -27.44
C ASP A 60 -38.02 -18.20 -28.10
N ALA A 61 -38.33 -17.39 -29.11
CA ALA A 61 -39.60 -17.44 -29.82
C ALA A 61 -39.60 -18.58 -30.86
N GLU A 62 -38.52 -18.80 -31.58
CA GLU A 62 -38.34 -19.92 -32.49
C GLU A 62 -38.30 -21.28 -31.74
N ILE A 63 -37.63 -21.33 -30.58
CA ILE A 63 -37.66 -22.51 -29.74
C ILE A 63 -39.09 -22.78 -29.23
N ARG A 64 -39.84 -21.77 -28.85
CA ARG A 64 -41.23 -21.87 -28.42
C ARG A 64 -42.14 -22.32 -29.58
N ASN A 65 -41.92 -21.80 -30.80
CA ASN A 65 -42.68 -22.20 -31.98
C ASN A 65 -42.36 -23.64 -32.43
N LEU A 66 -41.06 -24.01 -32.46
CA LEU A 66 -40.66 -25.39 -32.74
C LEU A 66 -41.17 -26.39 -31.68
N ILE A 67 -41.22 -25.96 -30.42
CA ILE A 67 -41.84 -26.74 -29.33
C ILE A 67 -43.37 -26.82 -29.53
N ALA A 68 -44.02 -25.74 -29.95
CA ALA A 68 -45.44 -25.71 -30.24
C ALA A 68 -45.85 -26.51 -31.52
N GLU A 69 -44.98 -26.52 -32.52
CA GLU A 69 -45.17 -27.29 -33.78
C GLU A 69 -44.94 -28.81 -33.58
N GLN A 70 -44.19 -29.19 -32.53
CA GLN A 70 -43.95 -30.60 -32.17
C GLN A 70 -44.95 -31.15 -31.13
N GLU A 71 -46.22 -30.83 -31.26
CA GLU A 71 -47.32 -31.41 -30.46
C GLU A 71 -47.02 -31.45 -28.94
N ASP A 72 -46.83 -30.33 -28.26
CA ASP A 72 -46.78 -30.16 -26.81
C ASP A 72 -45.83 -31.10 -26.03
N ASN A 73 -44.74 -31.55 -26.62
CA ASN A 73 -43.85 -32.53 -26.04
C ASN A 73 -42.84 -31.96 -25.00
N CYS A 74 -42.92 -30.69 -24.63
CA CYS A 74 -42.08 -30.09 -23.61
C CYS A 74 -42.93 -29.37 -22.53
N TYR A 75 -42.88 -29.85 -21.32
CA TYR A 75 -43.65 -29.32 -20.19
C TYR A 75 -42.73 -28.54 -19.24
N LEU A 76 -43.10 -27.30 -18.95
CA LEU A 76 -42.45 -26.52 -17.89
C LEU A 76 -43.33 -26.50 -16.65
N LEU A 77 -42.92 -27.18 -15.60
CA LEU A 77 -43.66 -27.33 -14.37
C LEU A 77 -42.98 -26.56 -13.22
N VAL A 78 -43.77 -25.97 -12.36
CA VAL A 78 -43.26 -25.32 -11.14
C VAL A 78 -43.77 -26.10 -9.93
N ALA A 79 -42.87 -26.69 -9.16
CA ALA A 79 -43.18 -27.35 -7.89
C ALA A 79 -43.07 -26.36 -6.73
N GLU A 80 -44.09 -26.24 -5.91
CA GLU A 80 -44.17 -25.31 -4.79
C GLU A 80 -44.18 -26.05 -3.45
N GLY A 81 -43.51 -25.49 -2.46
CA GLY A 81 -43.51 -26.02 -1.08
C GLY A 81 -43.01 -27.47 -1.02
N ALA A 82 -43.81 -28.33 -0.43
CA ALA A 82 -43.49 -29.75 -0.22
C ALA A 82 -43.90 -30.68 -1.41
N GLU A 83 -44.37 -30.11 -2.54
CA GLU A 83 -44.68 -30.92 -3.72
C GLU A 83 -43.43 -31.66 -4.24
N THR A 84 -43.64 -32.97 -4.54
CA THR A 84 -42.55 -33.74 -5.16
C THR A 84 -42.57 -33.58 -6.68
N ASP A 85 -41.44 -33.77 -7.34
CA ASP A 85 -41.40 -33.78 -8.81
C ASP A 85 -42.29 -34.86 -9.40
N THR A 86 -42.37 -36.01 -8.75
CA THR A 86 -43.27 -37.10 -9.13
C THR A 86 -44.76 -36.68 -9.14
N ASN A 87 -45.19 -35.91 -8.15
CA ASN A 87 -46.52 -35.38 -8.09
C ASN A 87 -46.80 -34.37 -9.21
N LYS A 88 -45.81 -33.52 -9.53
CA LYS A 88 -45.90 -32.58 -10.65
C LYS A 88 -45.94 -33.29 -12.00
N LEU A 89 -45.07 -34.24 -12.23
CA LEU A 89 -45.03 -35.05 -13.44
C LEU A 89 -46.34 -35.84 -13.63
N ALA A 90 -46.99 -36.29 -12.56
CA ALA A 90 -48.30 -36.96 -12.62
C ALA A 90 -49.44 -36.03 -13.10
N THR A 91 -49.25 -34.71 -13.13
CA THR A 91 -50.26 -33.78 -13.70
C THR A 91 -50.26 -33.74 -15.19
N ILE A 92 -49.27 -34.32 -15.87
CA ILE A 92 -49.22 -34.43 -17.33
C ILE A 92 -50.12 -35.60 -17.74
N ALA A 93 -51.18 -35.29 -18.43
CA ALA A 93 -52.10 -36.28 -18.96
C ALA A 93 -51.51 -36.93 -20.24
N GLU A 94 -51.51 -38.26 -20.30
CA GLU A 94 -51.13 -39.07 -21.46
C GLU A 94 -49.73 -38.74 -22.03
N PRO A 95 -48.67 -38.76 -21.21
CA PRO A 95 -47.33 -38.47 -21.73
C PRO A 95 -46.92 -39.50 -22.77
N LYS A 96 -46.25 -39.02 -23.84
CA LYS A 96 -45.77 -39.87 -24.93
C LYS A 96 -44.28 -40.13 -24.80
N LYS A 97 -43.83 -41.25 -25.33
CA LYS A 97 -42.40 -41.57 -25.39
C LYS A 97 -41.61 -40.49 -26.11
N GLY A 98 -40.59 -39.94 -25.42
CA GLY A 98 -39.77 -38.82 -25.88
C GLY A 98 -40.16 -37.46 -25.33
N ASP A 99 -41.32 -37.37 -24.64
CA ASP A 99 -41.71 -36.12 -23.99
C ASP A 99 -40.68 -35.67 -22.94
N ILE A 100 -40.50 -34.40 -22.87
CA ILE A 100 -39.56 -33.75 -21.95
C ILE A 100 -40.38 -32.95 -20.92
N ALA A 101 -40.03 -33.08 -19.65
CA ALA A 101 -40.61 -32.22 -18.60
C ALA A 101 -39.45 -31.56 -17.83
N ILE A 102 -39.52 -30.25 -17.62
CA ILE A 102 -38.62 -29.50 -16.79
C ILE A 102 -39.37 -29.07 -15.54
N VAL A 103 -38.99 -29.64 -14.38
CA VAL A 103 -39.56 -29.26 -13.10
C VAL A 103 -38.67 -28.23 -12.44
N LYS A 104 -39.22 -27.03 -12.28
CA LYS A 104 -38.58 -25.91 -11.60
C LYS A 104 -39.04 -25.86 -10.15
N ARG A 105 -38.09 -25.85 -9.19
CA ARG A 105 -38.36 -25.80 -7.74
C ARG A 105 -37.67 -24.61 -7.11
N LYS A 106 -38.42 -23.77 -6.41
CA LYS A 106 -37.83 -22.66 -5.64
C LYS A 106 -37.04 -23.19 -4.46
N ILE A 107 -35.79 -22.70 -4.30
CA ILE A 107 -35.00 -23.02 -3.10
C ILE A 107 -35.55 -22.16 -1.96
N ALA A 108 -35.97 -22.82 -0.88
CA ALA A 108 -36.58 -22.15 0.29
C ALA A 108 -35.65 -21.02 0.80
N ASP A 109 -36.27 -19.90 1.17
CA ASP A 109 -35.63 -18.70 1.69
C ASP A 109 -34.65 -17.99 0.70
N THR A 110 -34.78 -18.30 -0.58
CA THR A 110 -33.97 -17.64 -1.65
C THR A 110 -34.87 -17.28 -2.85
N ASP A 111 -34.36 -16.42 -3.76
CA ASP A 111 -34.99 -16.15 -5.06
C ASP A 111 -34.42 -17.04 -6.19
N LYS A 112 -33.77 -18.14 -5.79
CA LYS A 112 -33.13 -19.07 -6.72
C LYS A 112 -33.98 -20.32 -6.91
N TYR A 113 -33.75 -21.02 -8.02
CA TYR A 113 -34.47 -22.21 -8.39
C TYR A 113 -33.50 -23.32 -8.80
N THR A 114 -33.86 -24.57 -8.45
CA THR A 114 -33.31 -25.78 -9.07
C THR A 114 -34.18 -26.18 -10.24
N HIS A 115 -33.61 -26.91 -11.21
CA HIS A 115 -34.33 -27.45 -12.36
C HIS A 115 -33.92 -28.93 -12.47
N THR A 116 -34.91 -29.78 -12.69
CA THR A 116 -34.69 -31.19 -13.01
C THR A 116 -35.39 -31.46 -14.36
N THR A 117 -34.66 -32.00 -15.30
CA THR A 117 -35.17 -32.40 -16.59
C THR A 117 -35.52 -33.88 -16.56
N TYR A 118 -36.69 -34.21 -17.03
CA TYR A 118 -37.21 -35.58 -17.12
C TYR A 118 -37.51 -35.91 -18.56
N ILE A 119 -37.26 -37.13 -19.00
CA ILE A 119 -37.66 -37.70 -20.28
C ILE A 119 -38.60 -38.84 -20.01
N TYR A 120 -39.73 -38.89 -20.76
CA TYR A 120 -40.69 -39.98 -20.67
C TYR A 120 -40.33 -41.10 -21.62
N ASP A 121 -40.23 -42.31 -21.13
CA ASP A 121 -40.12 -43.52 -21.95
C ASP A 121 -41.36 -44.44 -21.74
N THR A 122 -41.44 -45.07 -20.64
CA THR A 122 -42.62 -45.77 -20.06
C THR A 122 -42.98 -45.17 -18.69
N GLU A 123 -42.08 -44.38 -18.19
CA GLU A 123 -42.19 -43.59 -16.97
C GLU A 123 -41.29 -42.37 -17.08
N TRP A 124 -41.50 -41.35 -16.26
CA TRP A 124 -40.62 -40.18 -16.21
C TRP A 124 -39.29 -40.55 -15.54
N ARG A 125 -38.18 -40.35 -16.26
CA ARG A 125 -36.82 -40.59 -15.76
C ARG A 125 -36.04 -39.29 -15.80
N ALA A 126 -35.37 -38.99 -14.68
CA ALA A 126 -34.48 -37.81 -14.68
C ALA A 126 -33.37 -38.00 -15.73
N ALA A 127 -33.24 -37.01 -16.59
CA ALA A 127 -32.16 -36.95 -17.54
C ALA A 127 -30.90 -36.35 -16.89
N ASP A 128 -29.83 -37.10 -16.96
CA ASP A 128 -28.53 -36.57 -16.54
C ASP A 128 -28.09 -35.48 -17.51
N GLY A 129 -28.23 -34.23 -17.08
CA GLY A 129 -27.83 -33.07 -17.88
C GLY A 129 -26.39 -32.66 -17.63
N ASN A 130 -25.73 -32.11 -18.63
CA ASN A 130 -24.46 -31.42 -18.44
C ASN A 130 -24.74 -30.02 -17.86
N TYR A 131 -24.72 -29.92 -16.51
CA TYR A 131 -25.05 -28.68 -15.83
C TYR A 131 -23.83 -27.77 -15.75
N ASP A 132 -24.02 -26.49 -16.11
CA ASP A 132 -23.07 -25.46 -15.75
C ASP A 132 -23.04 -25.31 -14.21
N ALA A 133 -21.91 -25.64 -13.61
CA ALA A 133 -21.72 -25.58 -12.15
C ALA A 133 -21.95 -24.19 -11.54
N SER A 134 -22.01 -23.15 -12.37
CA SER A 134 -22.33 -21.78 -11.98
C SER A 134 -23.84 -21.56 -11.82
N ASN A 135 -24.67 -22.41 -12.39
CA ASN A 135 -26.14 -22.26 -12.46
C ASN A 135 -26.89 -23.35 -11.70
N VAL A 136 -26.19 -24.35 -11.16
CA VAL A 136 -26.78 -25.40 -10.34
C VAL A 136 -26.63 -25.04 -8.88
N TYR A 137 -27.75 -24.95 -8.17
CA TYR A 137 -27.80 -24.59 -6.75
C TYR A 137 -28.15 -25.79 -5.88
N PHE A 138 -27.58 -25.83 -4.68
CA PHE A 138 -27.99 -26.79 -3.66
C PHE A 138 -29.28 -26.31 -2.98
N ASP A 139 -30.23 -27.21 -2.83
CA ASP A 139 -31.49 -26.98 -2.10
C ASP A 139 -31.35 -27.17 -0.59
N ASN A 140 -30.33 -27.90 -0.16
CA ASN A 140 -30.04 -28.21 1.26
C ASN A 140 -28.56 -28.03 1.55
N ASP A 141 -28.25 -27.89 2.85
CA ASP A 141 -26.88 -28.01 3.32
C ASP A 141 -26.40 -29.47 3.18
N LEU A 142 -25.12 -29.64 2.95
CA LEU A 142 -24.50 -30.94 2.80
C LEU A 142 -23.95 -31.43 4.12
N THR A 143 -24.06 -32.73 4.40
CA THR A 143 -23.41 -33.36 5.54
C THR A 143 -22.20 -34.17 5.09
N TYR A 144 -21.13 -34.15 5.90
CA TYR A 144 -19.94 -34.94 5.63
C TYR A 144 -19.43 -35.65 6.89
N THR A 145 -18.86 -36.84 6.70
CA THR A 145 -18.32 -37.72 7.78
C THR A 145 -16.83 -38.01 7.60
N ALA A 146 -16.26 -37.61 6.50
CA ALA A 146 -14.85 -37.78 6.18
C ALA A 146 -14.19 -36.43 5.87
N ALA A 147 -12.90 -36.37 5.87
CA ALA A 147 -12.18 -35.16 5.41
C ALA A 147 -12.47 -34.91 3.93
N ILE A 148 -12.79 -33.66 3.58
CA ILE A 148 -13.08 -33.26 2.20
C ILE A 148 -12.29 -31.97 1.91
N GLY A 149 -11.31 -32.05 1.05
CA GLY A 149 -10.48 -30.90 0.71
C GLY A 149 -9.81 -30.29 1.96
N VAL A 150 -10.14 -29.03 2.27
CA VAL A 150 -9.61 -28.34 3.45
C VAL A 150 -10.38 -28.63 4.74
N LEU A 151 -11.53 -29.28 4.64
CA LEU A 151 -12.37 -29.61 5.79
C LEU A 151 -11.81 -30.84 6.50
N ALA A 152 -11.51 -30.67 7.79
CA ALA A 152 -11.01 -31.77 8.60
C ALA A 152 -12.12 -32.83 8.81
N LYS A 153 -11.71 -34.11 9.03
CA LYS A 153 -12.68 -35.17 9.39
C LYS A 153 -13.38 -34.84 10.71
N PRO A 154 -14.69 -34.75 10.73
CA PRO A 154 -15.44 -34.52 12.00
C PRO A 154 -15.45 -35.76 12.88
N THR A 155 -15.75 -35.61 14.15
CA THR A 155 -15.86 -36.71 15.13
C THR A 155 -17.01 -37.68 14.80
N SER A 156 -18.12 -37.11 14.25
CA SER A 156 -19.29 -37.92 13.81
C SER A 156 -19.75 -37.48 12.43
N SER A 157 -20.38 -36.31 12.33
CA SER A 157 -20.77 -35.66 11.10
C SER A 157 -20.70 -34.15 11.26
N ALA A 158 -20.46 -33.40 10.19
CA ALA A 158 -20.52 -31.96 10.19
C ALA A 158 -21.34 -31.48 8.98
N THR A 159 -21.86 -30.26 9.07
CA THR A 159 -22.64 -29.62 8.02
C THR A 159 -21.77 -28.68 7.24
N LEU A 160 -21.81 -28.81 5.91
CA LEU A 160 -21.24 -27.84 4.99
C LEU A 160 -22.37 -26.92 4.49
N PRO A 161 -22.34 -25.61 4.79
CA PRO A 161 -23.37 -24.68 4.33
C PRO A 161 -23.37 -24.60 2.81
N ALA A 162 -24.34 -25.28 2.17
CA ALA A 162 -24.46 -25.34 0.70
C ALA A 162 -25.79 -24.77 0.20
N LYS A 163 -26.82 -24.74 1.03
CA LYS A 163 -28.18 -24.30 0.64
C LYS A 163 -28.14 -22.92 -0.05
N GLY A 164 -28.69 -22.86 -1.26
CA GLY A 164 -28.72 -21.65 -2.07
C GLY A 164 -27.38 -21.25 -2.70
N LYS A 165 -26.32 -22.03 -2.53
CA LYS A 165 -25.03 -21.84 -3.18
C LYS A 165 -24.93 -22.68 -4.45
N THR A 166 -24.19 -22.21 -5.44
CA THR A 166 -23.88 -22.98 -6.65
C THR A 166 -22.87 -24.09 -6.36
N VAL A 167 -22.84 -25.11 -7.21
CA VAL A 167 -21.83 -26.17 -7.15
C VAL A 167 -20.42 -25.58 -7.20
N LYS A 168 -20.20 -24.58 -8.02
CA LYS A 168 -18.90 -23.86 -8.13
C LYS A 168 -18.50 -23.21 -6.80
N GLU A 169 -19.43 -22.51 -6.15
CA GLU A 169 -19.15 -21.86 -4.85
C GLU A 169 -18.81 -22.88 -3.76
N VAL A 170 -19.57 -23.99 -3.68
CA VAL A 170 -19.33 -25.05 -2.71
C VAL A 170 -18.00 -25.75 -2.96
N ILE A 171 -17.70 -26.13 -4.19
CA ILE A 171 -16.41 -26.74 -4.54
C ILE A 171 -15.27 -25.77 -4.23
N SER A 172 -15.39 -24.50 -4.59
CA SER A 172 -14.38 -23.50 -4.29
C SER A 172 -14.12 -23.37 -2.79
N SER A 173 -15.17 -23.42 -1.96
CA SER A 173 -15.02 -23.36 -0.50
C SER A 173 -14.32 -24.59 0.08
N ILE A 174 -14.49 -25.77 -0.53
CA ILE A 174 -13.84 -27.02 -0.12
C ILE A 174 -12.36 -27.05 -0.52
N LEU A 175 -12.06 -26.50 -1.68
CA LEU A 175 -10.69 -26.51 -2.24
C LEU A 175 -9.83 -25.34 -1.71
N ALA A 176 -10.44 -24.22 -1.36
CA ALA A 176 -9.73 -23.08 -0.83
C ALA A 176 -9.36 -23.29 0.65
N LYS A 177 -8.07 -23.34 0.95
CA LYS A 177 -7.60 -23.33 2.33
C LYS A 177 -7.95 -21.98 2.97
N GLU A 178 -8.66 -22.00 4.07
CA GLU A 178 -8.90 -20.78 4.83
C GLU A 178 -7.59 -20.30 5.46
N ASP A 179 -7.22 -19.06 5.14
CA ASP A 179 -6.20 -18.33 5.84
C ASP A 179 -6.93 -17.30 6.72
N PRO A 180 -6.83 -17.41 8.06
CA PRO A 180 -7.66 -16.65 8.97
C PRO A 180 -7.43 -15.15 8.87
N ALA A 181 -8.40 -14.38 9.36
CA ALA A 181 -8.28 -12.94 9.53
C ALA A 181 -7.03 -12.60 10.35
N ALA A 182 -6.26 -11.62 9.88
CA ALA A 182 -5.05 -11.18 10.55
C ALA A 182 -4.78 -9.69 10.30
N VAL A 183 -4.00 -9.08 11.18
CA VAL A 183 -3.46 -7.73 10.98
C VAL A 183 -2.20 -7.84 10.12
N ALA A 184 -2.24 -7.27 8.91
CA ALA A 184 -1.09 -7.23 8.00
C ALA A 184 -0.09 -6.13 8.37
N THR A 185 -0.59 -4.97 8.78
CA THR A 185 0.23 -3.86 9.24
C THR A 185 -0.29 -3.39 10.59
N GLN A 186 0.56 -3.41 11.60
CA GLN A 186 0.22 -2.91 12.92
C GLN A 186 0.07 -1.38 12.91
N PRO A 187 -0.88 -0.84 13.68
CA PRO A 187 -0.97 0.59 13.89
C PRO A 187 0.30 1.15 14.52
N SER A 188 0.66 2.37 14.13
CA SER A 188 1.84 3.05 14.67
C SER A 188 1.61 4.55 14.77
N ALA A 189 2.36 5.17 15.69
CA ALA A 189 2.42 6.60 15.81
C ALA A 189 3.87 7.04 16.06
N SER A 190 4.22 8.21 15.59
CA SER A 190 5.51 8.84 15.84
C SER A 190 5.33 10.36 15.93
N ILE A 191 6.26 11.02 16.60
CA ILE A 191 6.34 12.48 16.60
C ILE A 191 7.52 12.91 15.73
N ALA A 192 7.32 13.91 14.89
CA ALA A 192 8.33 14.49 14.01
C ALA A 192 8.58 15.96 14.36
N SER A 193 9.79 16.41 14.11
CA SER A 193 10.17 17.82 14.18
C SER A 193 11.28 18.08 13.17
N SER A 194 11.14 19.14 12.38
CA SER A 194 12.09 19.48 11.32
C SER A 194 13.28 20.33 11.83
N ASN A 195 13.11 21.00 12.96
CA ASN A 195 14.05 22.00 13.44
C ASN A 195 14.60 21.72 14.86
N ILE A 196 14.39 20.50 15.40
CA ILE A 196 15.04 20.09 16.64
C ILE A 196 16.44 19.55 16.34
N ARG A 197 17.45 20.33 16.68
CA ARG A 197 18.88 20.06 16.42
C ARG A 197 19.76 20.93 17.32
N SER A 198 21.08 20.85 17.14
CA SER A 198 22.02 21.74 17.81
C SER A 198 22.04 23.12 17.14
N TYR A 199 22.12 24.17 17.93
CA TYR A 199 22.26 25.56 17.48
C TYR A 199 23.37 26.27 18.27
N GLU A 200 23.93 27.32 17.69
CA GLU A 200 24.82 28.20 18.43
C GLU A 200 24.07 28.82 19.62
N VAL A 201 24.71 28.86 20.79
CA VAL A 201 24.15 29.50 21.98
C VAL A 201 23.78 30.96 21.67
N GLY A 202 22.65 31.41 22.23
CA GLY A 202 22.07 32.72 21.93
C GLY A 202 21.04 32.71 20.79
N THR A 203 21.01 31.66 19.96
CA THR A 203 20.00 31.53 18.92
C THR A 203 18.63 31.34 19.57
N LYS A 204 17.62 32.05 19.02
CA LYS A 204 16.22 31.88 19.40
C LYS A 204 15.53 30.97 18.41
N VAL A 205 14.87 29.93 18.89
CA VAL A 205 14.23 28.90 18.05
C VAL A 205 12.81 28.62 18.52
N ARG A 206 11.93 28.32 17.56
CA ARG A 206 10.59 27.80 17.83
C ARG A 206 10.54 26.38 17.29
N ILE A 207 10.28 25.41 18.14
CA ILE A 207 10.22 24.00 17.73
C ILE A 207 8.84 23.71 17.19
N GLN A 208 8.80 23.23 15.95
CA GLN A 208 7.59 22.73 15.31
C GLN A 208 7.51 21.23 15.47
N TYR A 209 6.31 20.70 15.66
CA TYR A 209 6.09 19.26 15.73
C TYR A 209 4.87 18.85 14.90
N SER A 210 4.84 17.58 14.55
CA SER A 210 3.65 16.92 14.00
C SER A 210 3.65 15.44 14.39
N PHE A 211 2.47 14.89 14.64
CA PHE A 211 2.29 13.46 14.77
C PHE A 211 2.04 12.84 13.41
N SER A 212 2.74 11.76 13.13
CA SER A 212 2.49 10.87 12.00
C SER A 212 1.88 9.59 12.52
N THR A 213 0.69 9.25 12.04
CA THR A 213 -0.09 8.11 12.51
C THR A 213 -0.43 7.18 11.35
N ASN A 214 -0.46 5.88 11.63
CA ASN A 214 -0.88 4.85 10.69
C ASN A 214 -1.90 3.94 11.40
N ALA A 215 -3.10 3.86 10.84
CA ALA A 215 -4.19 3.06 11.38
C ALA A 215 -4.01 1.54 11.21
N GLY A 216 -2.94 1.11 10.54
CA GLY A 216 -2.73 -0.30 10.22
C GLY A 216 -3.60 -0.80 9.06
N LYS A 217 -3.48 -2.08 8.75
CA LYS A 217 -4.25 -2.75 7.69
C LYS A 217 -4.53 -4.20 8.07
N TYR A 218 -5.69 -4.70 7.68
CA TYR A 218 -5.99 -6.13 7.71
C TYR A 218 -5.44 -6.84 6.47
N LYS A 219 -5.24 -8.16 6.58
CA LYS A 219 -4.62 -8.96 5.53
C LYS A 219 -5.50 -9.11 4.29
N TYR A 220 -6.79 -9.36 4.48
CA TYR A 220 -7.74 -9.67 3.41
C TYR A 220 -8.81 -8.60 3.21
N ASP A 221 -8.85 -7.60 4.05
CA ASP A 221 -9.66 -6.42 3.86
C ASP A 221 -8.74 -5.21 3.66
N PRO A 222 -8.52 -4.78 2.40
CA PRO A 222 -7.65 -3.65 2.10
C PRO A 222 -8.25 -2.31 2.49
N THR A 223 -9.52 -2.29 2.91
CA THR A 223 -10.16 -1.06 3.37
C THR A 223 -9.54 -0.55 4.67
N ALA A 224 -9.73 0.74 4.95
CA ALA A 224 -9.25 1.34 6.18
C ALA A 224 -9.80 0.58 7.40
N THR A 225 -8.95 0.32 8.38
CA THR A 225 -9.34 -0.39 9.64
C THR A 225 -10.42 0.33 10.44
N GLY A 226 -10.71 1.59 10.11
CA GLY A 226 -11.59 2.46 10.88
C GLY A 226 -11.00 2.91 12.21
N CYS A 227 -9.70 2.63 12.48
CA CYS A 227 -9.00 3.21 13.61
C CYS A 227 -8.81 4.71 13.40
N THR A 228 -9.09 5.49 14.41
CA THR A 228 -8.86 6.94 14.44
C THR A 228 -7.89 7.27 15.56
N PHE A 229 -7.23 8.42 15.45
CA PHE A 229 -6.31 8.88 16.48
C PHE A 229 -6.80 10.20 17.06
N ASP A 230 -6.67 10.34 18.37
CA ASP A 230 -7.06 11.51 19.15
C ASP A 230 -6.16 11.71 20.37
N ASN A 231 -6.56 12.59 21.29
CA ASN A 231 -5.88 12.85 22.55
C ASN A 231 -4.38 13.07 22.38
N TYR A 232 -4.01 13.82 21.32
CA TYR A 232 -2.63 14.21 21.08
C TYR A 232 -2.10 15.06 22.22
N SER A 233 -0.87 14.77 22.65
CA SER A 233 -0.17 15.58 23.64
C SER A 233 1.30 15.65 23.26
N ALA A 234 1.83 16.83 23.00
CA ALA A 234 3.25 17.07 22.74
C ALA A 234 3.81 18.00 23.81
N THR A 235 4.94 17.65 24.40
CA THR A 235 5.59 18.42 25.48
C THR A 235 7.01 18.79 25.09
N PHE A 236 7.35 20.07 25.28
CA PHE A 236 8.70 20.57 25.06
C PHE A 236 8.94 21.76 26.02
N ASN A 237 10.06 21.77 26.71
CA ASN A 237 10.46 22.83 27.66
C ASN A 237 9.36 23.21 28.67
N GLY A 238 8.59 22.21 29.16
CA GLY A 238 7.52 22.45 30.13
C GLY A 238 6.19 22.91 29.53
N GLU A 239 6.15 23.28 28.27
CA GLU A 239 4.90 23.59 27.53
C GLU A 239 4.30 22.30 26.97
N THR A 240 2.97 22.16 27.07
CA THR A 240 2.21 21.04 26.48
C THR A 240 1.16 21.56 25.52
N LEU A 241 1.15 21.02 24.30
CA LEU A 241 0.15 21.30 23.26
C LEU A 241 -0.61 20.01 22.95
N THR A 242 -1.94 20.12 22.75
CA THR A 242 -2.86 18.98 22.58
C THR A 242 -3.40 18.81 21.16
N THR A 243 -2.71 19.38 20.19
CA THR A 243 -3.05 19.29 18.77
C THR A 243 -2.18 18.27 18.04
N GLN A 244 -2.65 17.78 16.90
CA GLN A 244 -1.87 16.85 16.06
C GLN A 244 -0.57 17.48 15.55
N SER A 245 -0.53 18.78 15.39
CA SER A 245 0.67 19.52 15.02
C SER A 245 0.64 20.92 15.65
N GLY A 246 1.81 21.51 15.82
CA GLY A 246 1.89 22.84 16.43
C GLY A 246 3.31 23.39 16.47
N THR A 247 3.41 24.55 17.11
CA THR A 247 4.67 25.26 17.31
C THR A 247 4.74 25.70 18.76
N PHE A 248 5.79 25.30 19.47
CA PHE A 248 6.05 25.70 20.85
C PHE A 248 6.52 27.17 20.94
N ALA A 249 6.43 27.72 22.11
CA ALA A 249 6.96 29.04 22.43
C ALA A 249 8.45 29.13 22.07
N GLU A 250 8.93 30.34 21.85
CA GLU A 250 10.34 30.60 21.53
C GLU A 250 11.25 30.28 22.70
N VAL A 251 12.32 29.53 22.44
CA VAL A 251 13.36 29.19 23.42
C VAL A 251 14.68 29.77 22.96
N GLN A 252 15.38 30.47 23.86
CA GLN A 252 16.76 30.87 23.64
C GLN A 252 17.68 29.72 24.01
N VAL A 253 18.53 29.32 23.07
CA VAL A 253 19.52 28.26 23.29
C VAL A 253 20.66 28.78 24.19
N THR A 254 20.98 28.02 25.21
CA THR A 254 22.03 28.34 26.21
C THR A 254 23.14 27.27 26.18
N ASP A 255 24.24 27.49 26.93
CA ASP A 255 25.28 26.50 27.08
C ASP A 255 24.82 25.19 27.77
N THR A 256 23.70 25.26 28.50
CA THR A 256 23.11 24.10 29.22
C THR A 256 21.85 23.57 28.57
N THR A 257 21.43 24.13 27.41
CA THR A 257 20.27 23.65 26.73
C THR A 257 20.43 22.19 26.31
N ASN A 258 19.51 21.37 26.82
CA ASN A 258 19.41 19.94 26.49
C ASN A 258 17.92 19.53 26.61
N LEU A 259 17.12 19.86 25.62
CA LEU A 259 15.66 19.76 25.67
C LEU A 259 15.18 18.78 24.61
N ALA A 260 14.55 17.70 25.05
CA ALA A 260 13.90 16.73 24.17
C ALA A 260 12.43 17.08 23.96
N ILE A 261 11.91 16.76 22.78
CA ILE A 261 10.49 16.73 22.55
C ILE A 261 9.96 15.34 22.89
N SER A 262 8.83 15.30 23.59
CA SER A 262 8.10 14.06 23.85
C SER A 262 6.63 14.21 23.48
N GLY A 263 5.95 13.09 23.23
CA GLY A 263 4.54 13.11 22.91
C GLY A 263 3.83 11.80 23.17
N SER A 264 2.51 11.86 23.13
CA SER A 264 1.61 10.71 23.18
C SER A 264 0.36 10.99 22.36
N CYS A 265 -0.31 9.92 21.94
CA CYS A 265 -1.64 9.98 21.36
C CYS A 265 -2.40 8.67 21.65
N HIS A 266 -3.72 8.74 21.56
CA HIS A 266 -4.59 7.58 21.70
C HIS A 266 -5.08 7.14 20.33
N MET A 267 -5.18 5.83 20.11
CA MET A 267 -5.82 5.22 18.95
C MET A 267 -7.08 4.51 19.42
N ASN A 268 -8.20 4.87 18.86
CA ASN A 268 -9.47 4.20 19.07
C ASN A 268 -9.47 2.81 18.42
N ALA A 269 -10.23 1.88 18.99
CA ALA A 269 -10.37 0.54 18.44
C ALA A 269 -10.90 0.58 17.00
N SER A 270 -10.54 -0.42 16.22
CA SER A 270 -11.07 -0.61 14.87
C SER A 270 -12.61 -0.69 14.88
N THR A 271 -13.26 0.04 13.97
CA THR A 271 -14.70 -0.08 13.71
C THR A 271 -15.02 -1.20 12.73
N VAL A 272 -14.03 -1.71 11.99
CA VAL A 272 -14.15 -2.75 10.96
C VAL A 272 -13.84 -4.12 11.58
N VAL A 273 -14.64 -5.13 11.24
CA VAL A 273 -14.38 -6.52 11.58
C VAL A 273 -13.52 -7.13 10.47
N PRO A 274 -12.34 -7.69 10.79
CA PRO A 274 -11.48 -8.31 9.78
C PRO A 274 -12.06 -9.61 9.26
N LYS A 275 -11.71 -9.95 8.02
CA LYS A 275 -12.18 -11.14 7.32
C LYS A 275 -11.02 -12.04 6.93
N SER A 276 -11.32 -13.33 6.82
CA SER A 276 -10.42 -14.31 6.21
C SER A 276 -10.34 -14.12 4.68
N ASN A 277 -9.46 -14.87 4.01
CA ASN A 277 -9.41 -14.94 2.54
C ASN A 277 -10.72 -15.47 1.91
N LEU A 278 -11.57 -16.14 2.69
CA LEU A 278 -12.87 -16.64 2.27
C LEU A 278 -14.02 -15.68 2.63
N GLY A 279 -13.71 -14.52 3.21
CA GLY A 279 -14.71 -13.53 3.61
C GLY A 279 -15.36 -13.77 4.97
N ASN A 280 -14.91 -14.79 5.74
CA ASN A 280 -15.43 -15.08 7.08
C ASN A 280 -14.94 -14.02 8.07
N GLU A 281 -15.86 -13.41 8.81
CA GLU A 281 -15.57 -12.40 9.81
C GLU A 281 -15.00 -13.01 11.10
N ASP A 282 -13.97 -12.37 11.66
CA ASP A 282 -13.39 -12.75 12.95
C ASP A 282 -13.28 -11.52 13.88
N PRO A 283 -14.30 -11.27 14.71
CA PRO A 283 -14.28 -10.16 15.66
C PRO A 283 -13.13 -10.22 16.68
N SER A 284 -12.59 -11.41 16.96
CA SER A 284 -11.48 -11.59 17.90
C SER A 284 -10.15 -10.99 17.39
N LYS A 285 -10.06 -10.73 16.09
CA LYS A 285 -8.88 -10.15 15.42
C LYS A 285 -9.01 -8.65 15.19
N LYS A 286 -10.04 -8.01 15.70
CA LYS A 286 -10.16 -6.54 15.65
C LYS A 286 -8.97 -5.88 16.34
N ILE A 287 -8.46 -4.82 15.72
CA ILE A 287 -7.42 -3.98 16.33
C ILE A 287 -8.07 -3.27 17.53
N ALA A 288 -7.53 -3.54 18.73
CA ALA A 288 -7.97 -2.91 19.95
C ALA A 288 -7.47 -1.46 20.07
N ALA A 289 -8.13 -0.66 20.89
CA ALA A 289 -7.64 0.67 21.26
C ALA A 289 -6.26 0.58 21.93
N LYS A 290 -5.43 1.58 21.68
CA LYS A 290 -4.05 1.60 22.18
C LYS A 290 -3.54 3.01 22.42
N ASP A 291 -2.85 3.21 23.54
CA ASP A 291 -2.08 4.42 23.79
C ASP A 291 -0.64 4.29 23.25
N PHE A 292 -0.24 5.30 22.51
CA PHE A 292 1.15 5.48 22.09
C PHE A 292 1.77 6.54 22.99
N THR A 293 2.65 6.12 23.88
CA THR A 293 3.32 6.96 24.86
C THR A 293 4.83 6.95 24.67
N GLY A 294 5.54 7.93 25.25
CA GLY A 294 7.00 8.00 25.16
C GLY A 294 7.53 8.25 23.76
N LEU A 295 6.72 8.80 22.85
CA LEU A 295 7.18 9.20 21.53
C LEU A 295 8.18 10.35 21.68
N THR A 296 9.37 10.22 21.08
CA THR A 296 10.41 11.24 21.16
C THR A 296 11.01 11.54 19.79
N LYS A 297 11.55 12.76 19.63
CA LYS A 297 12.24 13.15 18.40
C LYS A 297 13.35 14.13 18.68
N GLY A 298 14.59 13.64 18.74
CA GLY A 298 15.78 14.44 18.84
C GLY A 298 15.87 15.27 20.12
N THR A 299 16.92 16.08 20.19
CA THR A 299 17.20 16.96 21.33
C THR A 299 17.70 18.30 20.80
N LEU A 300 17.16 19.39 21.34
CA LEU A 300 17.69 20.73 21.16
C LEU A 300 18.89 20.90 22.08
N THR A 301 20.05 21.21 21.53
CA THR A 301 21.29 21.45 22.31
C THR A 301 21.97 22.74 21.86
N GLY A 302 22.72 23.32 22.76
CA GLY A 302 23.58 24.48 22.48
C GLY A 302 25.03 24.08 22.20
N TYR A 303 25.65 24.78 21.29
CA TYR A 303 27.10 24.72 21.09
C TYR A 303 27.70 26.08 20.95
N ARG A 304 29.00 26.19 21.22
CA ARG A 304 29.82 27.39 20.92
C ARG A 304 30.59 27.14 19.63
N ASN A 305 30.55 28.10 18.71
CA ASN A 305 31.35 28.06 17.49
C ASN A 305 32.82 28.05 17.82
N TRP A 306 33.60 27.30 17.06
CA TRP A 306 35.03 27.50 16.92
C TRP A 306 35.24 28.44 15.74
N PHE A 307 36.24 29.31 15.82
CA PHE A 307 36.54 30.27 14.78
C PHE A 307 37.92 30.05 14.19
N TYR A 308 38.05 30.20 12.91
CA TYR A 308 39.33 30.09 12.19
C TYR A 308 39.32 30.94 10.97
N GLY A 309 40.52 31.26 10.49
CA GLY A 309 40.70 32.03 9.26
C GLY A 309 42.04 32.65 9.21
N TYR A 310 42.25 33.45 8.15
CA TYR A 310 43.48 34.21 8.00
C TYR A 310 43.15 35.65 7.54
N LYS A 311 44.12 36.50 7.73
CA LYS A 311 44.14 37.88 7.28
C LYS A 311 45.37 38.12 6.44
N ASN A 312 45.25 38.91 5.38
CA ASN A 312 46.36 39.45 4.59
C ASN A 312 46.86 40.77 5.20
N GLY A 313 47.91 41.32 4.65
CA GLY A 313 48.60 42.51 5.22
C GLY A 313 47.75 43.76 5.40
N THR A 314 46.67 43.94 4.60
CA THR A 314 45.77 45.11 4.64
C THR A 314 44.61 44.98 5.62
N ASN A 315 44.31 43.75 6.05
CA ASN A 315 43.15 43.41 6.90
C ASN A 315 43.53 42.73 8.22
N LYS A 316 44.68 43.12 8.80
CA LYS A 316 45.14 42.56 10.06
C LYS A 316 44.20 42.84 11.22
N ILE A 317 44.08 41.87 12.10
CA ILE A 317 43.49 42.08 13.42
C ILE A 317 44.58 42.62 14.33
N ASP A 318 44.32 43.69 15.04
CA ASP A 318 45.20 44.15 16.09
C ASP A 318 45.18 43.17 17.27
N ILE A 319 46.26 42.45 17.44
CA ILE A 319 46.38 41.40 18.44
C ILE A 319 46.28 41.95 19.87
N ALA A 320 46.71 43.18 20.12
CA ALA A 320 46.66 43.82 21.42
C ALA A 320 45.25 44.18 21.88
N SER A 321 44.34 44.34 20.92
CA SER A 321 42.92 44.70 21.14
C SER A 321 41.95 43.67 20.57
N ILE A 322 42.39 42.42 20.39
CA ILE A 322 41.50 41.35 19.87
C ILE A 322 40.30 41.13 20.80
N ASP A 323 39.12 41.21 20.22
CA ASP A 323 37.86 41.16 20.91
C ASP A 323 36.89 40.14 20.30
N SER A 324 35.68 40.07 20.87
CA SER A 324 34.58 39.23 20.36
C SER A 324 34.26 39.54 18.86
N ALA A 325 34.22 40.80 18.49
CA ALA A 325 33.84 41.19 17.12
C ALA A 325 34.89 40.73 16.11
N ALA A 326 36.19 40.92 16.43
CA ALA A 326 37.29 40.46 15.61
C ALA A 326 37.29 38.95 15.39
N ILE A 327 37.01 38.15 16.47
CA ILE A 327 36.92 36.69 16.42
C ILE A 327 35.68 36.25 15.62
N ARG A 328 34.53 36.81 15.90
CA ARG A 328 33.27 36.47 15.16
C ARG A 328 33.31 36.86 13.68
N GLY A 329 34.21 37.78 13.27
CA GLY A 329 34.51 38.10 11.89
C GLY A 329 35.34 37.04 11.13
N LEU A 330 35.77 35.96 11.80
CA LEU A 330 36.41 34.79 11.17
C LEU A 330 35.36 33.75 10.72
N THR A 331 35.81 32.70 10.07
CA THR A 331 34.94 31.59 9.70
C THR A 331 34.51 30.81 10.95
N ALA A 332 33.21 30.66 11.13
CA ALA A 332 32.64 29.91 12.23
C ALA A 332 32.39 28.45 11.84
N GLY A 333 32.57 27.54 12.79
CA GLY A 333 32.29 26.09 12.61
C GLY A 333 32.20 25.37 13.95
N THR A 334 31.86 24.10 13.94
CA THR A 334 31.88 23.22 15.12
C THR A 334 33.22 22.47 15.27
N SER A 335 34.11 22.65 14.32
CA SER A 335 35.47 22.09 14.33
C SER A 335 36.40 22.95 13.48
N ILE A 336 37.70 22.79 13.66
CA ILE A 336 38.74 23.40 12.84
C ILE A 336 39.05 22.45 11.67
N PRO A 337 39.15 22.93 10.43
CA PRO A 337 39.57 22.10 9.30
C PRO A 337 41.05 21.66 9.49
N ALA A 338 41.35 20.45 9.01
CA ALA A 338 42.72 19.90 9.08
C ALA A 338 43.69 20.68 8.20
N THR A 339 43.19 21.35 7.15
CA THR A 339 43.96 22.20 6.27
C THR A 339 43.22 23.50 5.97
N LEU A 340 43.96 24.61 5.78
CA LEU A 340 43.42 25.89 5.40
C LEU A 340 44.24 26.43 4.22
N ASN A 341 43.56 26.70 3.11
CA ASN A 341 44.18 27.39 1.97
C ASN A 341 44.17 28.90 2.22
N THR A 342 45.28 29.54 1.96
CA THR A 342 45.47 30.96 2.18
C THR A 342 46.05 31.64 0.92
N THR A 343 45.88 32.94 0.81
CA THR A 343 46.51 33.75 -0.22
C THR A 343 47.08 35.03 0.42
N ASN A 344 48.39 35.27 0.22
CA ASN A 344 49.11 36.39 0.81
C ASN A 344 48.84 36.52 2.34
N MET A 345 48.85 35.39 3.07
CA MET A 345 48.53 35.31 4.47
C MET A 345 49.62 36.00 5.31
N GLN A 346 49.20 36.85 6.19
CA GLN A 346 50.10 37.46 7.20
C GLN A 346 49.71 37.00 8.61
N GLN A 347 48.43 36.90 8.89
CA GLN A 347 47.95 36.36 10.16
C GLN A 347 47.05 35.15 9.94
N MET A 348 47.14 34.16 10.81
CA MET A 348 46.21 33.03 10.87
C MET A 348 45.72 32.87 12.30
N PHE A 349 44.42 32.53 12.44
CA PHE A 349 43.79 32.42 13.74
C PHE A 349 43.07 31.07 13.87
N VAL A 350 43.16 30.49 15.08
CA VAL A 350 42.34 29.37 15.53
C VAL A 350 41.85 29.72 16.93
N CYS A 351 40.52 29.91 17.06
CA CYS A 351 39.90 30.35 18.31
C CYS A 351 38.92 29.28 18.80
N ILE A 352 39.15 28.76 19.96
CA ILE A 352 38.39 27.63 20.54
C ILE A 352 37.95 27.98 21.97
N PRO A 353 36.71 27.60 22.39
CA PRO A 353 36.31 27.80 23.78
C PRO A 353 37.34 27.24 24.75
N LYS A 354 37.68 28.02 25.76
CA LYS A 354 38.74 27.68 26.74
C LYS A 354 38.44 26.31 27.40
N GLY A 355 39.48 25.52 27.52
CA GLY A 355 39.44 24.21 28.17
C GLY A 355 38.94 23.08 27.26
N VAL A 356 38.60 23.34 26.02
CA VAL A 356 38.17 22.30 25.06
C VAL A 356 39.39 21.64 24.40
N LYS A 357 40.39 22.44 24.06
CA LYS A 357 41.66 21.98 23.49
C LYS A 357 42.84 22.69 24.17
N ASN A 358 43.97 22.00 24.20
CA ASN A 358 45.14 22.49 24.93
C ASN A 358 46.25 22.97 23.99
N ASN A 359 46.28 22.53 22.76
CA ASN A 359 47.37 22.85 21.84
C ASN A 359 46.89 22.94 20.39
N VAL A 360 47.45 23.87 19.65
CA VAL A 360 47.29 24.03 18.22
C VAL A 360 48.64 24.09 17.56
N LYS A 361 48.90 23.28 16.54
CA LYS A 361 50.07 23.30 15.71
C LYS A 361 49.66 23.67 14.29
N ILE A 362 50.44 24.58 13.65
CA ILE A 362 50.24 25.00 12.30
C ILE A 362 51.56 24.80 11.55
N ALA A 363 51.50 24.17 10.38
CA ALA A 363 52.67 23.93 9.53
C ALA A 363 52.30 24.11 8.05
N ASN A 364 53.21 24.55 7.26
CA ASN A 364 53.01 24.56 5.80
C ASN A 364 52.82 23.13 5.29
N ALA A 365 51.77 22.87 4.56
CA ALA A 365 51.38 21.50 4.14
C ALA A 365 52.32 20.93 3.06
N VAL A 366 53.05 21.78 2.34
CA VAL A 366 53.92 21.35 1.24
C VAL A 366 55.31 20.93 1.75
N ASN A 367 55.94 21.76 2.59
CA ASN A 367 57.31 21.53 3.05
C ASN A 367 57.40 21.12 4.54
N GLY A 368 56.27 21.03 5.25
CA GLY A 368 56.23 20.67 6.62
C GLY A 368 56.79 21.69 7.63
N ALA A 369 57.19 22.86 7.17
CA ALA A 369 57.79 23.91 8.01
C ALA A 369 56.78 24.37 9.06
N PRO A 370 57.09 24.28 10.38
CA PRO A 370 56.19 24.72 11.43
C PRO A 370 56.12 26.27 11.42
N ALA A 371 54.92 26.79 11.61
CA ALA A 371 54.70 28.20 11.93
C ALA A 371 54.88 28.46 13.40
N THR A 372 55.35 29.68 13.74
CA THR A 372 55.39 30.12 15.13
C THR A 372 54.01 30.48 15.60
N VAL A 373 53.41 29.64 16.45
CA VAL A 373 52.06 29.82 17.02
C VAL A 373 52.15 30.45 18.40
N THR A 374 51.49 31.57 18.58
CA THR A 374 51.33 32.23 19.89
C THR A 374 49.92 32.00 20.41
N LYS A 375 49.75 31.92 21.74
CA LYS A 375 48.48 31.73 22.39
C LYS A 375 48.12 32.93 23.26
N ILE A 376 46.91 33.44 23.12
CA ILE A 376 46.25 34.34 24.08
C ILE A 376 45.09 33.58 24.73
N THR A 377 44.85 33.79 25.97
CA THR A 377 43.79 33.13 26.74
C THR A 377 42.74 34.13 27.21
N ASP A 378 41.57 33.64 27.57
CA ASP A 378 40.50 34.40 28.23
C ASP A 378 39.90 35.54 27.39
N ILE A 379 39.96 35.46 26.09
CA ILE A 379 39.23 36.40 25.24
C ILE A 379 37.74 36.10 25.34
N ALA A 380 36.99 37.09 25.81
CA ALA A 380 35.54 37.00 25.95
C ALA A 380 34.84 37.04 24.57
N VAL A 381 34.23 35.91 24.15
CA VAL A 381 33.50 35.81 22.87
C VAL A 381 32.03 35.55 23.12
N GLU A 382 31.21 36.46 22.65
CA GLU A 382 29.75 36.36 22.73
C GLU A 382 29.21 35.19 21.86
N GLY A 383 28.04 34.65 22.26
CA GLY A 383 27.25 33.77 21.41
C GLY A 383 26.49 34.53 20.33
N ALA A 384 25.60 33.85 19.63
CA ALA A 384 24.69 34.48 18.69
C ALA A 384 23.84 35.56 19.39
N ASN A 385 23.46 36.60 18.66
CA ASN A 385 22.64 37.71 19.14
C ASN A 385 23.14 38.38 20.43
N GLY A 386 24.45 38.48 20.61
CA GLY A 386 25.05 39.09 21.80
C GLY A 386 24.87 38.27 23.08
N TYR A 387 24.66 36.95 22.96
CA TYR A 387 24.51 36.09 24.13
C TYR A 387 25.77 36.05 24.98
N THR A 388 25.59 35.89 26.26
CA THR A 388 26.64 35.87 27.28
C THR A 388 27.97 35.33 26.78
N ALA A 389 29.01 36.16 26.91
CA ALA A 389 30.34 35.82 26.44
C ALA A 389 30.92 34.63 27.21
N LYS A 390 31.75 33.84 26.55
CA LYS A 390 32.54 32.77 27.11
C LYS A 390 34.02 33.01 26.80
N ALA A 391 34.91 32.60 27.72
CA ALA A 391 36.32 32.69 27.48
C ALA A 391 36.76 31.75 26.34
N TYR A 392 37.61 32.24 25.48
CA TYR A 392 38.23 31.50 24.38
C TYR A 392 39.74 31.55 24.50
N ASP A 393 40.38 30.48 24.06
CA ASP A 393 41.80 30.44 23.77
C ASP A 393 41.98 30.76 22.28
N VAL A 394 42.89 31.69 21.98
CA VAL A 394 43.17 32.14 20.62
C VAL A 394 44.61 31.80 20.31
N TRP A 395 44.82 30.89 19.36
CA TRP A 395 46.13 30.58 18.83
C TRP A 395 46.24 31.33 17.50
N TYR A 396 47.35 32.03 17.31
CA TYR A 396 47.57 32.80 16.12
C TYR A 396 49.03 32.73 15.62
N VAL A 397 49.16 32.92 14.31
CA VAL A 397 50.43 33.21 13.65
C VAL A 397 50.37 34.65 13.22
N ASP A 398 51.44 35.43 13.45
CA ASP A 398 51.56 36.81 12.97
C ASP A 398 52.95 37.00 12.34
N ASN A 399 53.02 36.94 11.03
CA ASN A 399 54.25 37.09 10.28
C ASN A 399 54.60 38.55 10.10
N ALA A 400 55.89 38.88 10.10
CA ALA A 400 56.38 40.25 9.88
C ALA A 400 55.95 40.76 8.48
N ALA A 401 55.88 39.89 7.50
CA ALA A 401 55.40 40.15 6.12
C ALA A 401 54.37 39.09 5.68
N ALA A 402 53.51 39.43 4.73
CA ALA A 402 52.61 38.47 4.15
C ALA A 402 53.40 37.43 3.33
N ASP A 403 52.91 36.19 3.38
CA ASP A 403 53.38 35.13 2.49
C ASP A 403 53.09 35.50 1.04
N ASN A 404 54.01 35.16 0.15
CA ASN A 404 53.81 35.40 -1.30
C ASN A 404 52.93 34.27 -1.90
N GLY A 405 51.84 34.68 -2.53
CA GLY A 405 50.97 33.77 -3.29
C GLY A 405 50.09 32.90 -2.45
N SER A 406 49.71 31.75 -3.01
CA SER A 406 48.80 30.79 -2.36
C SER A 406 49.56 29.69 -1.64
N ASN A 407 49.19 29.44 -0.38
CA ASN A 407 49.77 28.41 0.46
C ASN A 407 48.65 27.54 1.10
N THR A 408 49.03 26.32 1.43
CA THR A 408 48.16 25.44 2.23
C THR A 408 48.81 25.17 3.56
N TYR A 409 48.08 25.38 4.63
CA TYR A 409 48.55 25.09 5.99
C TYR A 409 47.82 23.91 6.59
N LYS A 410 48.57 23.00 7.21
CA LYS A 410 48.02 21.91 8.02
C LYS A 410 47.82 22.42 9.45
N ILE A 411 46.62 22.21 10.00
CA ILE A 411 46.25 22.59 11.37
C ILE A 411 46.01 21.32 12.15
N THR A 412 46.68 21.17 13.27
CA THR A 412 46.48 20.04 14.19
C THR A 412 46.04 20.60 15.53
N VAL A 413 44.91 20.13 16.03
CA VAL A 413 44.29 20.56 17.29
C VAL A 413 44.25 19.35 18.23
N SER A 414 44.82 19.46 19.44
CA SER A 414 44.91 18.39 20.43
C SER A 414 44.57 18.85 21.85
#